data_1b4285fee4c6a7458efc4cd5e331df08
#
_entry.id   1b4285fee4c6a7458efc4cd5e331df08
#
_cell.length_a   1.000
_cell.length_b   1.000
_cell.length_c   1.000
_cell.angle_alpha   90.00
_cell.angle_beta   90.00
_cell.angle_gamma   90.00
#
_symmetry.space_group_name_H-M   'P 1'
#
loop_
_entity.id
_entity.type
_entity.pdbx_description
1 polymer ?
#
loop_
_entity_poly.entity_id
_entity_poly.type
_entity_poly.pdbx_seq_one_letter_code
_entity_poly.pdbx_strand_id
1 'polypeptide(L)'
;LKAASIAIHGITDSMLLGQPTIDLVLPAFHEFCADTVLVGHNVAFDMRFLELKEASLGLRFDQPVLDTLLLSAVAHPNQQSHSLEAIMQRLGIDMGQRHNALADATATAQVFMRLLPALAEQGIVTLRQALEASQKTYFAQVKY
;
A
#
# COMPACT_ATOMS: atom_id res chain seq x y z
N LEU A 1 -3.19 23.69 -5.41
CA LEU A 1 -3.54 22.68 -4.41
C LEU A 1 -4.37 23.28 -3.28
N LYS A 2 -5.21 22.45 -2.59
CA LYS A 2 -5.97 22.90 -1.43
C LYS A 2 -5.03 23.01 -0.20
N ALA A 3 -5.17 24.08 0.58
CA ALA A 3 -4.35 24.32 1.77
C ALA A 3 -4.37 23.14 2.77
N ALA A 4 -5.54 22.51 2.95
CA ALA A 4 -5.69 21.33 3.82
C ALA A 4 -4.86 20.12 3.33
N SER A 5 -4.75 19.92 2.02
CA SER A 5 -3.92 18.84 1.45
C SER A 5 -2.44 19.15 1.63
N ILE A 6 -2.03 20.41 1.38
CA ILE A 6 -0.64 20.85 1.58
C ILE A 6 -0.20 20.63 3.04
N ALA A 7 -1.08 20.90 4.00
CA ALA A 7 -0.79 20.69 5.43
C ALA A 7 -0.53 19.22 5.78
N ILE A 8 -1.07 18.26 5.00
CA ILE A 8 -0.89 16.83 5.23
C ILE A 8 0.40 16.31 4.59
N HIS A 9 0.58 16.53 3.28
CA HIS A 9 1.69 15.92 2.51
C HIS A 9 2.85 16.86 2.22
N GLY A 10 2.75 18.17 2.55
CA GLY A 10 3.81 19.15 2.37
C GLY A 10 4.10 19.58 0.91
N ILE A 11 3.38 19.02 -0.08
CA ILE A 11 3.60 19.32 -1.49
C ILE A 11 2.96 20.67 -1.81
N THR A 12 3.74 21.63 -2.27
CA THR A 12 3.29 22.97 -2.67
C THR A 12 3.14 23.09 -4.18
N ASP A 13 2.39 24.10 -4.63
CA ASP A 13 2.26 24.36 -6.07
C ASP A 13 3.60 24.66 -6.75
N SER A 14 4.54 25.32 -6.03
CA SER A 14 5.89 25.58 -6.52
C SER A 14 6.71 24.32 -6.76
N MET A 15 6.51 23.27 -5.95
CA MET A 15 7.18 21.98 -6.12
C MET A 15 6.69 21.21 -7.34
N LEU A 16 5.48 21.50 -7.82
CA LEU A 16 4.90 20.89 -8.99
C LEU A 16 5.33 21.53 -10.31
N LEU A 17 5.89 22.74 -10.25
CA LEU A 17 6.34 23.43 -11.46
C LEU A 17 7.45 22.65 -12.16
N GLY A 18 7.25 22.35 -13.45
CA GLY A 18 8.20 21.59 -14.26
C GLY A 18 8.24 20.09 -13.99
N GLN A 19 7.40 19.57 -13.09
CA GLN A 19 7.28 18.13 -12.89
C GLN A 19 6.51 17.48 -14.04
N PRO A 20 6.83 16.23 -14.39
CA PRO A 20 6.10 15.49 -15.42
C PRO A 20 4.64 15.25 -15.01
N THR A 21 3.75 15.27 -15.98
CA THR A 21 2.33 14.97 -15.78
C THR A 21 2.11 13.46 -15.59
N ILE A 22 0.94 13.11 -15.06
CA ILE A 22 0.54 11.71 -14.85
C ILE A 22 0.58 10.89 -16.15
N ASP A 23 0.26 11.51 -17.28
CA ASP A 23 0.23 10.85 -18.59
C ASP A 23 1.64 10.45 -19.08
N LEU A 24 2.67 11.07 -18.55
CA LEU A 24 4.08 10.71 -18.81
C LEU A 24 4.61 9.71 -17.76
N VAL A 25 4.21 9.88 -16.51
CA VAL A 25 4.75 9.07 -15.39
C VAL A 25 4.10 7.70 -15.32
N LEU A 26 2.78 7.61 -15.53
CA LEU A 26 2.04 6.37 -15.30
C LEU A 26 2.43 5.24 -16.26
N PRO A 27 2.70 5.47 -17.56
CA PRO A 27 3.20 4.42 -18.44
C PRO A 27 4.55 3.85 -17.98
N ALA A 28 5.48 4.70 -17.56
CA ALA A 28 6.78 4.25 -17.03
C ALA A 28 6.61 3.46 -15.71
N PHE A 29 5.70 3.89 -14.84
CA PHE A 29 5.37 3.15 -13.63
C PHE A 29 4.71 1.80 -13.94
N HIS A 30 3.81 1.75 -14.92
CA HIS A 30 3.18 0.50 -15.36
C HIS A 30 4.22 -0.51 -15.87
N GLU A 31 5.18 -0.06 -16.70
CA GLU A 31 6.29 -0.89 -17.15
C GLU A 31 7.17 -1.37 -16.00
N PHE A 32 7.50 -0.47 -15.05
CA PHE A 32 8.25 -0.82 -13.83
C PHE A 32 7.57 -1.90 -13.00
N CYS A 33 6.23 -1.90 -12.96
CA CYS A 33 5.44 -2.87 -12.21
C CYS A 33 5.19 -4.19 -12.96
N ALA A 34 5.62 -4.33 -14.22
CA ALA A 34 5.40 -5.53 -15.01
C ALA A 34 5.98 -6.78 -14.30
N ASP A 35 5.20 -7.87 -14.30
CA ASP A 35 5.58 -9.16 -13.69
C ASP A 35 5.91 -9.11 -12.19
N THR A 36 5.40 -8.11 -11.46
CA THR A 36 5.60 -7.94 -10.02
C THR A 36 4.33 -8.21 -9.22
N VAL A 37 4.45 -8.18 -7.88
CA VAL A 37 3.33 -8.09 -6.94
C VAL A 37 3.33 -6.68 -6.36
N LEU A 38 2.19 -6.00 -6.42
CA LEU A 38 2.04 -4.69 -5.78
C LEU A 38 1.77 -4.89 -4.30
N VAL A 39 2.50 -4.18 -3.46
CA VAL A 39 2.31 -4.20 -2.00
C VAL A 39 2.05 -2.80 -1.51
N GLY A 40 0.94 -2.60 -0.83
CA GLY A 40 0.57 -1.30 -0.25
C GLY A 40 -0.01 -1.44 1.15
N HIS A 41 -0.34 -0.31 1.75
CA HIS A 41 -1.02 -0.26 3.04
C HIS A 41 -2.36 0.46 2.88
N ASN A 42 -3.47 -0.22 3.15
CA ASN A 42 -4.82 0.24 2.80
C ASN A 42 -4.92 0.56 1.29
N VAL A 43 -4.35 -0.32 0.50
CA VAL A 43 -4.00 -0.13 -0.92
C VAL A 43 -5.22 0.04 -1.84
N ALA A 44 -6.41 -0.31 -1.39
CA ALA A 44 -7.64 -0.14 -2.17
C ALA A 44 -7.84 1.32 -2.62
N PHE A 45 -7.40 2.28 -1.81
CA PHE A 45 -7.44 3.70 -2.14
C PHE A 45 -6.50 4.03 -3.31
N ASP A 46 -5.26 3.55 -3.27
CA ASP A 46 -4.26 3.77 -4.32
C ASP A 46 -4.68 3.09 -5.63
N MET A 47 -5.15 1.85 -5.55
CA MET A 47 -5.64 1.11 -6.71
C MET A 47 -6.81 1.82 -7.38
N ARG A 48 -7.69 2.44 -6.61
CA ARG A 48 -8.80 3.23 -7.16
C ARG A 48 -8.33 4.42 -8.00
N PHE A 49 -7.26 5.09 -7.60
CA PHE A 49 -6.66 6.17 -8.40
C PHE A 49 -6.04 5.65 -9.70
N LEU A 50 -5.37 4.50 -9.66
CA LEU A 50 -4.84 3.87 -10.86
C LEU A 50 -5.96 3.49 -11.83
N GLU A 51 -7.02 2.82 -11.37
CA GLU A 51 -8.19 2.46 -12.16
C GLU A 51 -8.86 3.67 -12.84
N LEU A 52 -8.97 4.81 -12.15
CA LEU A 52 -9.53 6.03 -12.72
C LEU A 52 -8.71 6.57 -13.90
N LYS A 53 -7.43 6.22 -14.00
CA LYS A 53 -6.53 6.62 -15.08
C LYS A 53 -6.40 5.58 -16.19
N GLU A 54 -6.68 4.31 -15.92
CA GLU A 54 -6.59 3.21 -16.88
C GLU A 54 -7.36 3.52 -18.17
N ALA A 55 -8.62 3.94 -18.03
CA ALA A 55 -9.49 4.21 -19.17
C ALA A 55 -8.97 5.33 -20.08
N SER A 56 -8.32 6.35 -19.51
CA SER A 56 -7.80 7.51 -20.26
C SER A 56 -6.46 7.24 -20.93
N LEU A 57 -5.66 6.30 -20.40
CA LEU A 57 -4.30 6.02 -20.86
C LEU A 57 -4.17 4.67 -21.57
N GLY A 58 -5.23 3.85 -21.60
CA GLY A 58 -5.21 2.51 -22.18
C GLY A 58 -4.28 1.53 -21.44
N LEU A 59 -4.01 1.81 -20.17
CA LEU A 59 -3.18 0.97 -19.31
C LEU A 59 -4.09 0.15 -18.38
N ARG A 60 -3.61 -1.02 -17.94
CA ARG A 60 -4.31 -1.85 -16.98
C ARG A 60 -3.34 -2.45 -15.97
N PHE A 61 -3.64 -2.32 -14.69
CA PHE A 61 -2.85 -2.88 -13.59
C PHE A 61 -3.47 -4.21 -13.14
N ASP A 62 -3.04 -5.30 -13.77
CA ASP A 62 -3.54 -6.67 -13.51
C ASP A 62 -2.67 -7.44 -12.50
N GLN A 63 -1.67 -6.80 -11.92
CA GLN A 63 -0.77 -7.43 -10.96
C GLN A 63 -1.52 -7.88 -9.69
N PRO A 64 -1.12 -9.00 -9.08
CA PRO A 64 -1.59 -9.34 -7.74
C PRO A 64 -1.28 -8.21 -6.76
N VAL A 65 -2.23 -7.90 -5.87
CA VAL A 65 -2.10 -6.83 -4.89
C VAL A 65 -2.19 -7.41 -3.49
N LEU A 66 -1.20 -7.13 -2.65
CA LEU A 66 -1.19 -7.44 -1.22
C LEU A 66 -1.33 -6.17 -0.39
N ASP A 67 -2.19 -6.23 0.62
CA ASP A 67 -2.44 -5.13 1.55
C ASP A 67 -1.84 -5.46 2.92
N THR A 68 -0.86 -4.70 3.36
CA THR A 68 -0.20 -4.91 4.66
C THR A 68 -1.13 -4.67 5.85
N LEU A 69 -2.20 -3.88 5.69
CA LEU A 69 -3.27 -3.76 6.69
C LEU A 69 -3.94 -5.12 6.90
N LEU A 70 -4.38 -5.77 5.83
CA LEU A 70 -5.05 -7.06 5.88
C LEU A 70 -4.10 -8.17 6.33
N LEU A 71 -2.85 -8.19 5.83
CA LEU A 71 -1.84 -9.15 6.25
C LEU A 71 -1.49 -9.00 7.74
N SER A 72 -1.44 -7.77 8.25
CA SER A 72 -1.26 -7.54 9.69
C SER A 72 -2.45 -8.06 10.51
N ALA A 73 -3.67 -7.93 10.01
CA ALA A 73 -4.86 -8.49 10.68
C ALA A 73 -4.85 -10.02 10.68
N VAL A 74 -4.32 -10.64 9.62
CA VAL A 74 -4.09 -12.09 9.56
C VAL A 74 -3.00 -12.51 10.54
N ALA A 75 -1.84 -11.86 10.51
CA ALA A 75 -0.69 -12.21 11.35
C ALA A 75 -0.94 -11.97 12.84
N HIS A 76 -1.74 -10.95 13.16
CA HIS A 76 -1.97 -10.49 14.54
C HIS A 76 -3.47 -10.23 14.81
N PRO A 77 -4.35 -11.26 14.77
CA PRO A 77 -5.80 -11.09 14.80
C PRO A 77 -6.34 -10.46 16.10
N ASN A 78 -5.58 -10.51 17.18
CA ASN A 78 -5.99 -9.97 18.48
C ASN A 78 -5.63 -8.48 18.67
N GLN A 79 -5.03 -7.84 17.67
CA GLN A 79 -4.68 -6.43 17.74
C GLN A 79 -5.87 -5.55 17.35
N GLN A 80 -6.06 -4.46 18.09
CA GLN A 80 -7.17 -3.53 17.88
C GLN A 80 -6.94 -2.58 16.70
N SER A 81 -5.69 -2.32 16.35
CA SER A 81 -5.33 -1.42 15.25
C SER A 81 -4.31 -2.02 14.32
N HIS A 82 -4.59 -1.87 13.03
CA HIS A 82 -3.72 -2.24 11.92
C HIS A 82 -3.36 -1.03 11.06
N SER A 83 -3.41 0.19 11.62
CA SER A 83 -2.85 1.37 10.95
C SER A 83 -1.34 1.20 10.76
N LEU A 84 -0.77 1.85 9.77
CA LEU A 84 0.66 1.72 9.47
C LEU A 84 1.51 2.09 10.69
N GLU A 85 1.12 3.16 11.42
CA GLU A 85 1.76 3.58 12.65
C GLU A 85 1.72 2.50 13.75
N ALA A 86 0.56 1.90 13.97
CA ALA A 86 0.39 0.88 15.00
C ALA A 86 1.22 -0.37 14.69
N ILE A 87 1.29 -0.75 13.40
CA ILE A 87 2.10 -1.88 12.96
C ILE A 87 3.59 -1.56 13.12
N MET A 88 4.05 -0.38 12.67
CA MET A 88 5.45 0.05 12.79
C MET A 88 5.90 0.05 14.25
N GLN A 89 5.09 0.64 15.14
CA GLN A 89 5.37 0.66 16.58
C GLN A 89 5.49 -0.76 17.14
N ARG A 90 4.56 -1.65 16.81
CA ARG A 90 4.58 -3.05 17.24
C ARG A 90 5.80 -3.81 16.77
N LEU A 91 6.22 -3.57 15.53
CA LEU A 91 7.35 -4.23 14.91
C LEU A 91 8.70 -3.57 15.18
N GLY A 92 8.74 -2.48 15.95
CA GLY A 92 9.96 -1.73 16.25
C GLY A 92 10.59 -1.08 15.00
N ILE A 93 9.76 -0.62 14.07
CA ILE A 93 10.20 0.09 12.86
C ILE A 93 10.20 1.59 13.17
N ASP A 94 11.30 2.26 12.83
CA ASP A 94 11.41 3.70 13.01
C ASP A 94 10.38 4.45 12.17
N MET A 95 9.65 5.34 12.82
CA MET A 95 8.57 6.11 12.17
C MET A 95 9.08 7.20 11.23
N GLY A 96 10.32 7.65 11.36
CA GLY A 96 10.93 8.63 10.47
C GLY A 96 10.05 9.86 10.16
N GLN A 97 10.29 10.48 9.03
CA GLN A 97 9.42 11.54 8.49
C GLN A 97 8.20 10.90 7.79
N ARG A 98 7.02 11.07 8.38
CA ARG A 98 5.75 10.57 7.83
C ARG A 98 5.12 11.57 6.85
N HIS A 99 4.15 11.06 6.08
CA HIS A 99 3.40 11.80 5.05
C HIS A 99 4.24 12.22 3.83
N ASN A 100 5.35 11.53 3.61
CA ASN A 100 6.12 11.58 2.38
C ASN A 100 5.96 10.24 1.66
N ALA A 101 5.57 10.25 0.40
CA ALA A 101 5.23 9.04 -0.36
C ALA A 101 6.35 7.99 -0.36
N LEU A 102 7.62 8.42 -0.51
CA LEU A 102 8.76 7.51 -0.48
C LEU A 102 9.00 6.93 0.92
N ALA A 103 8.87 7.74 1.96
CA ALA A 103 9.02 7.28 3.34
C ALA A 103 7.90 6.28 3.71
N ASP A 104 6.66 6.57 3.33
CA ASP A 104 5.52 5.67 3.56
C ASP A 104 5.64 4.36 2.76
N ALA A 105 6.11 4.40 1.52
CA ALA A 105 6.41 3.22 0.73
C ALA A 105 7.53 2.37 1.35
N THR A 106 8.60 3.02 1.83
CA THR A 106 9.72 2.35 2.51
C THR A 106 9.26 1.69 3.81
N ALA A 107 8.46 2.39 4.61
CA ALA A 107 7.87 1.85 5.83
C ALA A 107 6.95 0.64 5.52
N THR A 108 6.12 0.74 4.50
CA THR A 108 5.25 -0.35 4.05
C THR A 108 6.06 -1.58 3.62
N ALA A 109 7.16 -1.40 2.90
CA ALA A 109 8.06 -2.48 2.52
C ALA A 109 8.69 -3.16 3.75
N GLN A 110 9.17 -2.38 4.73
CA GLN A 110 9.71 -2.89 5.99
C GLN A 110 8.65 -3.66 6.78
N VAL A 111 7.43 -3.13 6.88
CA VAL A 111 6.29 -3.80 7.52
C VAL A 111 6.01 -5.12 6.82
N PHE A 112 5.91 -5.14 5.51
CA PHE A 112 5.67 -6.37 4.75
C PHE A 112 6.72 -7.43 5.08
N MET A 113 8.00 -7.10 4.99
CA MET A 113 9.09 -8.02 5.29
C MET A 113 9.05 -8.56 6.73
N ARG A 114 8.66 -7.72 7.70
CA ARG A 114 8.54 -8.11 9.12
C ARG A 114 7.30 -8.96 9.41
N LEU A 115 6.26 -8.89 8.58
CA LEU A 115 5.07 -9.73 8.72
C LEU A 115 5.28 -11.16 8.18
N LEU A 116 6.21 -11.37 7.24
CA LEU A 116 6.41 -12.68 6.59
C LEU A 116 6.67 -13.83 7.58
N PRO A 117 7.53 -13.70 8.62
CA PRO A 117 7.72 -14.77 9.60
C PRO A 117 6.43 -15.16 10.33
N ALA A 118 5.66 -14.19 10.81
CA ALA A 118 4.39 -14.43 11.51
C ALA A 118 3.32 -15.06 10.62
N LEU A 119 3.30 -14.72 9.33
CA LEU A 119 2.44 -15.37 8.35
C LEU A 119 2.90 -16.83 8.09
N ALA A 120 4.19 -17.06 7.99
CA ALA A 120 4.75 -18.40 7.80
C ALA A 120 4.45 -19.34 8.97
N GLU A 121 4.47 -18.84 10.21
CA GLU A 121 4.05 -19.60 11.41
C GLU A 121 2.59 -20.05 11.34
N GLN A 122 1.73 -19.35 10.57
CA GLN A 122 0.34 -19.72 10.31
C GLN A 122 0.16 -20.56 9.03
N GLY A 123 1.27 -21.03 8.41
CA GLY A 123 1.25 -21.80 7.19
C GLY A 123 1.03 -20.98 5.91
N ILE A 124 1.12 -19.64 5.97
CA ILE A 124 0.97 -18.75 4.83
C ILE A 124 2.37 -18.47 4.27
N VAL A 125 2.78 -19.24 3.28
CA VAL A 125 4.13 -19.22 2.71
C VAL A 125 4.16 -18.98 1.20
N THR A 126 2.99 -18.83 0.57
CA THR A 126 2.87 -18.54 -0.86
C THR A 126 2.01 -17.31 -1.10
N LEU A 127 2.22 -16.66 -2.25
CA LEU A 127 1.40 -15.54 -2.70
C LEU A 127 -0.10 -15.89 -2.71
N ARG A 128 -0.46 -17.06 -3.24
CA ARG A 128 -1.85 -17.54 -3.27
C ARG A 128 -2.46 -17.59 -1.88
N GLN A 129 -1.75 -18.19 -0.91
CA GLN A 129 -2.23 -18.27 0.47
C GLN A 129 -2.40 -16.90 1.11
N ALA A 130 -1.47 -15.96 0.85
CA ALA A 130 -1.56 -14.60 1.34
C ALA A 130 -2.78 -13.85 0.76
N LEU A 131 -3.04 -13.99 -0.54
CA LEU A 131 -4.21 -13.41 -1.20
C LEU A 131 -5.52 -13.99 -0.65
N GLU A 132 -5.62 -15.30 -0.49
CA GLU A 132 -6.79 -15.97 0.06
C GLU A 132 -7.06 -15.57 1.52
N ALA A 133 -6.02 -15.49 2.35
CA ALA A 133 -6.14 -15.06 3.74
C ALA A 133 -6.57 -13.59 3.85
N SER A 134 -5.99 -12.71 3.05
CA SER A 134 -6.38 -11.29 2.97
C SER A 134 -7.84 -11.12 2.55
N GLN A 135 -8.28 -11.86 1.54
CA GLN A 135 -9.65 -11.80 1.06
C GLN A 135 -10.66 -12.25 2.13
N LYS A 136 -10.38 -13.34 2.84
CA LYS A 136 -11.22 -13.81 3.96
C LYS A 136 -11.32 -12.76 5.06
N THR A 137 -10.20 -12.12 5.41
CA THR A 137 -10.13 -11.07 6.43
C THR A 137 -10.93 -9.83 6.01
N TYR A 138 -10.79 -9.39 4.78
CA TYR A 138 -11.57 -8.28 4.23
C TYR A 138 -13.08 -8.53 4.34
N PHE A 139 -13.56 -9.69 3.90
CA PHE A 139 -14.98 -10.03 3.99
C PHE A 139 -15.48 -10.17 5.43
N ALA A 140 -14.65 -10.63 6.36
CA ALA A 140 -15.02 -10.68 7.77
C ALA A 140 -15.20 -9.28 8.38
N GLN A 141 -14.36 -8.32 7.99
CA GLN A 141 -14.45 -6.94 8.48
C GLN A 141 -15.61 -6.13 7.86
N VAL A 142 -15.97 -6.40 6.61
CA VAL A 142 -17.06 -5.69 5.91
C VAL A 142 -18.45 -6.17 6.33
N LYS A 143 -18.57 -7.35 6.94
CA LYS A 143 -19.86 -7.93 7.36
C LYS A 143 -20.29 -7.57 8.80
N TYR A 144 -19.49 -6.81 9.53
CA TYR A 144 -19.77 -6.31 10.87
C TYR A 144 -19.51 -4.82 10.92
#